data_4e3abe5d9f8208b79a3557f5b3c8a5f2
#
_entry.id   4e3abe5d9f8208b79a3557f5b3c8a5f2
#
_cell.length_a   1.000
_cell.length_b   1.000
_cell.length_c   1.000
_cell.angle_alpha   90.00
_cell.angle_beta   90.00
_cell.angle_gamma   90.00
#
_symmetry.space_group_name_H-M   'P 1'
#
loop_
_entity.id
_entity.type
_entity.pdbx_description
1 polymer ?
#
loop_
_entity_poly.entity_id
_entity_poly.type
_entity_poly.pdbx_seq_one_letter_code
_entity_poly.pdbx_strand_id
1 'polypeptide(L)'
;MNDAFTSDTADTLPFTPSTPYGRPSWSGLLQFSLVGIPLKAYPAVRTRDVPSAHLLHADCGERIRYAKHCPLHGTVDSAAIVRGYEYGPGRHVIAQPEELDALRPVPDKALRLERFLAPDQLNPLLFAGRSLYLVPDGPAAEPGYGVLRLALAQRQRWALGRMVLGGHRQVVLVRPADTSLVLHVLHYPEHVRVCPQTVWPMKQEPEEELRLAAMLIDAADGKVDWTTYVDQSAQELKTLIEAKLAGQPVEATAPPRTVLSLLDALKQSVDGQNGKNTAPRAAAKTARKRARRTA
;
A
#
# COMPACT_ATOMS: atom_id res chain seq x y z
N MET A 1 -64.10 15.10 -14.59
CA MET A 1 -63.72 13.83 -13.94
C MET A 1 -62.84 13.09 -14.91
N ASN A 2 -61.54 13.25 -14.80
CA ASN A 2 -60.49 12.31 -15.11
C ASN A 2 -59.18 13.09 -14.98
N ASP A 3 -58.55 12.88 -13.86
CA ASP A 3 -57.24 13.41 -13.57
C ASP A 3 -56.19 12.66 -14.41
N ALA A 4 -55.49 13.44 -15.27
CA ALA A 4 -54.33 12.95 -15.99
C ALA A 4 -53.10 13.10 -15.10
N PHE A 5 -52.56 11.99 -14.62
CA PHE A 5 -51.25 11.86 -13.99
C PHE A 5 -50.19 12.16 -15.06
N THR A 6 -49.61 13.32 -15.02
CA THR A 6 -48.39 13.65 -15.76
C THR A 6 -47.20 12.96 -15.07
N SER A 7 -46.64 11.97 -15.72
CA SER A 7 -45.37 11.32 -15.35
C SER A 7 -44.24 12.31 -15.58
N ASP A 8 -43.70 12.76 -14.47
CA ASP A 8 -42.46 13.56 -14.41
C ASP A 8 -41.31 12.65 -14.87
N THR A 9 -40.86 12.82 -16.10
CA THR A 9 -39.66 12.19 -16.63
C THR A 9 -38.46 12.85 -15.97
N ALA A 10 -37.94 12.22 -14.94
CA ALA A 10 -36.67 12.54 -14.33
C ALA A 10 -35.60 12.60 -15.43
N ASP A 11 -35.16 13.81 -15.68
CA ASP A 11 -34.07 14.17 -16.58
C ASP A 11 -32.79 13.53 -16.01
N THR A 12 -32.50 12.30 -16.45
CA THR A 12 -31.28 11.58 -16.12
C THR A 12 -30.14 12.23 -16.88
N LEU A 13 -29.54 13.27 -16.29
CA LEU A 13 -28.29 13.81 -16.79
C LEU A 13 -27.31 12.69 -17.06
N PRO A 14 -26.68 12.62 -18.24
CA PRO A 14 -25.68 11.60 -18.51
C PRO A 14 -24.55 11.79 -17.49
N PHE A 15 -24.44 10.85 -16.57
CA PHE A 15 -23.31 10.73 -15.67
C PHE A 15 -22.06 10.53 -16.53
N THR A 16 -21.43 11.62 -16.94
CA THR A 16 -20.04 11.58 -17.37
C THR A 16 -19.23 11.21 -16.13
N PRO A 17 -18.65 10.01 -16.04
CA PRO A 17 -17.82 9.68 -14.93
C PRO A 17 -16.61 10.61 -15.00
N SER A 18 -16.63 11.68 -14.22
CA SER A 18 -15.42 12.39 -13.85
C SER A 18 -14.50 11.30 -13.31
N THR A 19 -13.45 10.97 -14.06
CA THR A 19 -12.57 9.83 -13.79
C THR A 19 -12.22 9.83 -12.30
N PRO A 20 -12.70 8.86 -11.50
CA PRO A 20 -12.49 8.84 -10.05
C PRO A 20 -11.01 8.64 -9.70
N TYR A 21 -10.16 8.48 -10.70
CA TYR A 21 -8.75 8.14 -10.60
C TYR A 21 -7.80 9.31 -10.83
N GLY A 22 -8.30 10.51 -11.12
CA GLY A 22 -7.45 11.67 -11.42
C GLY A 22 -6.66 11.50 -12.73
N ARG A 23 -5.43 12.04 -12.76
CA ARG A 23 -4.56 11.97 -13.93
C ARG A 23 -3.92 10.59 -14.06
N PRO A 24 -3.85 9.99 -15.27
CA PRO A 24 -3.15 8.71 -15.46
C PRO A 24 -1.65 8.88 -15.17
N SER A 25 -1.07 7.91 -14.47
CA SER A 25 0.38 7.84 -14.20
C SER A 25 1.17 7.46 -15.44
N TRP A 26 0.54 6.79 -16.38
CA TRP A 26 1.13 6.34 -17.62
C TRP A 26 0.04 6.14 -18.68
N SER A 27 0.39 6.37 -19.94
CA SER A 27 -0.44 6.03 -21.10
C SER A 27 0.43 5.51 -22.22
N GLY A 28 -0.05 4.50 -22.92
CA GLY A 28 0.71 3.86 -23.98
C GLY A 28 0.03 2.62 -24.54
N LEU A 29 0.80 1.77 -25.17
CA LEU A 29 0.33 0.59 -25.87
C LEU A 29 0.74 -0.68 -25.14
N LEU A 30 -0.22 -1.52 -24.72
CA LEU A 30 0.09 -2.88 -24.32
C LEU A 30 0.35 -3.70 -25.57
N GLN A 31 1.50 -4.34 -25.64
CA GLN A 31 1.93 -5.14 -26.77
C GLN A 31 2.11 -6.59 -26.35
N PHE A 32 1.48 -7.47 -27.11
CA PHE A 32 1.70 -8.92 -27.01
C PHE A 32 1.66 -9.52 -28.43
N SER A 33 2.79 -10.06 -28.87
CA SER A 33 2.96 -10.50 -30.25
C SER A 33 2.63 -9.35 -31.24
N LEU A 34 1.68 -9.56 -32.14
CA LEU A 34 1.20 -8.58 -33.11
C LEU A 34 0.04 -7.72 -32.60
N VAL A 35 -0.46 -7.99 -31.39
CA VAL A 35 -1.59 -7.27 -30.81
C VAL A 35 -1.11 -6.06 -30.05
N GLY A 36 -1.71 -4.90 -30.34
CA GLY A 36 -1.48 -3.65 -29.61
C GLY A 36 -2.80 -3.09 -29.07
N ILE A 37 -2.87 -2.83 -27.76
CA ILE A 37 -4.07 -2.32 -27.08
C ILE A 37 -3.71 -0.99 -26.40
N PRO A 38 -4.28 0.15 -26.82
CA PRO A 38 -4.09 1.43 -26.14
C PRO A 38 -4.64 1.39 -24.71
N LEU A 39 -3.81 1.77 -23.73
CA LEU A 39 -4.17 1.74 -22.32
C LEU A 39 -3.74 3.00 -21.57
N LYS A 40 -4.48 3.31 -20.52
CA LYS A 40 -4.11 4.25 -19.47
C LYS A 40 -3.93 3.50 -18.15
N ALA A 41 -2.92 3.90 -17.38
CA ALA A 41 -2.64 3.31 -16.08
C ALA A 41 -2.87 4.32 -14.96
N TYR A 42 -3.66 3.95 -13.98
CA TYR A 42 -4.03 4.76 -12.82
C TYR A 42 -3.55 4.10 -11.52
N PRO A 43 -3.13 4.87 -10.50
CA PRO A 43 -2.77 4.30 -9.21
C PRO A 43 -3.91 3.47 -8.63
N ALA A 44 -3.65 2.21 -8.28
CA ALA A 44 -4.63 1.32 -7.66
C ALA A 44 -4.72 1.53 -6.14
N VAL A 45 -3.69 2.11 -5.54
CA VAL A 45 -3.60 2.36 -4.10
C VAL A 45 -3.38 3.85 -3.89
N ARG A 46 -4.18 4.44 -3.01
CA ARG A 46 -3.95 5.81 -2.54
C ARG A 46 -2.78 5.80 -1.55
N THR A 47 -1.87 6.74 -1.69
CA THR A 47 -0.98 7.09 -0.59
C THR A 47 -1.83 7.62 0.56
N ARG A 48 -1.38 7.36 1.80
CA ARG A 48 -2.10 7.67 3.04
C ARG A 48 -2.88 8.98 2.95
N ASP A 49 -4.14 8.91 3.35
CA ASP A 49 -5.04 10.07 3.48
C ASP A 49 -4.78 10.81 4.82
N VAL A 50 -3.51 11.18 5.01
CA VAL A 50 -3.03 11.87 6.21
C VAL A 50 -2.72 13.31 5.83
N PRO A 51 -3.10 14.31 6.65
CA PRO A 51 -2.73 15.69 6.43
C PRO A 51 -1.22 15.85 6.27
N SER A 52 -0.79 16.61 5.25
CA SER A 52 0.64 16.85 5.02
C SER A 52 1.21 17.75 6.11
N ALA A 53 2.27 17.32 6.78
CA ALA A 53 3.00 18.13 7.73
C ALA A 53 4.00 19.04 7.01
N HIS A 54 4.08 20.29 7.44
CA HIS A 54 5.09 21.25 7.04
C HIS A 54 5.93 21.66 8.25
N LEU A 55 7.23 21.86 8.05
CA LEU A 55 8.09 22.40 9.09
C LEU A 55 7.86 23.91 9.18
N LEU A 56 7.50 24.34 10.37
CA LEU A 56 7.27 25.75 10.68
C LEU A 56 8.29 26.21 11.70
N HIS A 57 8.66 27.51 11.66
CA HIS A 57 9.47 28.13 12.68
C HIS A 57 8.62 28.32 13.94
N ALA A 58 9.15 27.90 15.10
CA ALA A 58 8.38 27.85 16.35
C ALA A 58 7.82 29.21 16.79
N ASP A 59 8.63 30.28 16.61
CA ASP A 59 8.28 31.61 17.13
C ASP A 59 7.32 32.39 16.21
N CYS A 60 7.44 32.22 14.88
CA CYS A 60 6.66 33.03 13.94
C CYS A 60 5.64 32.23 13.12
N GLY A 61 5.67 30.87 13.17
CA GLY A 61 4.77 30.00 12.42
C GLY A 61 5.04 29.96 10.90
N GLU A 62 6.08 30.65 10.42
CA GLU A 62 6.43 30.68 9.01
C GLU A 62 7.03 29.37 8.54
N ARG A 63 6.76 29.02 7.27
CA ARG A 63 7.23 27.78 6.65
C ARG A 63 8.72 27.81 6.42
N ILE A 64 9.44 26.81 6.95
CA ILE A 64 10.88 26.64 6.75
C ILE A 64 11.18 26.37 5.26
N ARG A 65 12.17 27.07 4.73
CA ARG A 65 12.75 26.85 3.39
C ARG A 65 14.16 26.30 3.53
N TYR A 66 14.52 25.39 2.62
CA TYR A 66 15.87 24.80 2.61
C TYR A 66 16.75 25.52 1.59
N ALA A 67 17.91 25.96 2.02
CA ALA A 67 18.98 26.44 1.15
C ALA A 67 20.06 25.35 1.03
N LYS A 68 20.61 25.17 -0.16
CA LYS A 68 21.73 24.27 -0.39
C LYS A 68 23.02 24.98 0.02
N HIS A 69 23.82 24.33 0.86
CA HIS A 69 25.02 24.93 1.44
C HIS A 69 26.24 24.05 1.16
N CYS A 70 27.26 24.65 0.55
CA CYS A 70 28.59 24.05 0.40
C CYS A 70 29.44 24.39 1.64
N PRO A 71 30.13 23.44 2.29
CA PRO A 71 30.95 23.74 3.48
C PRO A 71 32.03 24.77 3.25
N LEU A 72 32.54 24.88 2.00
CA LEU A 72 33.63 25.82 1.64
C LEU A 72 33.14 27.17 1.08
N HIS A 73 32.01 27.16 0.34
CA HIS A 73 31.54 28.33 -0.41
C HIS A 73 30.24 28.94 0.09
N GLY A 74 29.63 28.39 1.16
CA GLY A 74 28.35 28.87 1.68
C GLY A 74 27.15 28.42 0.83
N THR A 75 26.13 29.26 0.74
CA THR A 75 24.92 28.96 -0.06
C THR A 75 25.24 28.91 -1.53
N VAL A 76 24.81 27.83 -2.22
CA VAL A 76 25.09 27.59 -3.64
C VAL A 76 23.81 27.50 -4.45
N ASP A 77 23.87 27.98 -5.68
CA ASP A 77 22.78 27.86 -6.64
C ASP A 77 22.66 26.40 -7.14
N SER A 78 21.43 26.01 -7.47
CA SER A 78 21.14 24.69 -8.03
C SER A 78 21.88 24.42 -9.35
N ALA A 79 22.17 25.44 -10.14
CA ALA A 79 22.93 25.34 -11.39
C ALA A 79 24.40 24.96 -11.17
N ALA A 80 24.97 25.28 -10.00
CA ALA A 80 26.36 24.96 -9.65
C ALA A 80 26.50 23.55 -9.01
N ILE A 81 25.39 22.76 -8.92
CA ILE A 81 25.39 21.46 -8.27
C ILE A 81 25.40 20.37 -9.31
N VAL A 82 26.44 19.55 -9.29
CA VAL A 82 26.62 18.37 -10.15
C VAL A 82 26.37 17.08 -9.37
N ARG A 83 26.13 15.98 -10.06
CA ARG A 83 25.98 14.65 -9.43
C ARG A 83 27.32 13.94 -9.38
N GLY A 84 27.80 13.64 -8.18
CA GLY A 84 28.98 12.81 -7.95
C GLY A 84 28.56 11.39 -7.53
N TYR A 85 29.14 10.39 -8.15
CA TYR A 85 28.96 8.98 -7.79
C TYR A 85 30.20 8.49 -7.04
N GLU A 86 30.00 8.03 -5.81
CA GLU A 86 31.08 7.50 -5.00
C GLU A 86 31.48 6.12 -5.51
N TYR A 87 32.75 5.91 -5.81
CA TYR A 87 33.34 4.63 -6.23
C TYR A 87 34.38 4.10 -5.25
N GLY A 88 34.68 4.84 -4.20
CA GLY A 88 35.55 4.51 -3.10
C GLY A 88 35.47 5.57 -2.01
N PRO A 89 35.95 5.33 -0.78
CA PRO A 89 35.84 6.25 0.35
C PRO A 89 36.30 7.67 0.00
N GLY A 90 35.39 8.63 -0.03
CA GLY A 90 35.64 10.03 -0.36
C GLY A 90 36.02 10.33 -1.82
N ARG A 91 35.95 9.35 -2.73
CA ARG A 91 36.29 9.51 -4.16
C ARG A 91 35.01 9.48 -5.01
N HIS A 92 34.78 10.58 -5.75
CA HIS A 92 33.58 10.74 -6.56
C HIS A 92 33.95 10.93 -8.04
N VAL A 93 33.19 10.30 -8.93
CA VAL A 93 33.14 10.60 -10.35
C VAL A 93 31.94 11.51 -10.60
N ILE A 94 32.22 12.66 -11.24
CA ILE A 94 31.16 13.59 -11.61
C ILE A 94 30.54 13.11 -12.92
N ALA A 95 29.23 12.90 -12.93
CA ALA A 95 28.48 12.65 -14.16
C ALA A 95 27.76 13.93 -14.59
N GLN A 96 27.99 14.32 -15.83
CA GLN A 96 27.34 15.48 -16.42
C GLN A 96 25.86 15.16 -16.71
N PRO A 97 24.96 16.16 -16.66
CA PRO A 97 23.53 15.95 -16.93
C PRO A 97 23.28 15.28 -18.29
N GLU A 98 24.05 15.65 -19.31
CA GLU A 98 23.94 15.12 -20.68
C GLU A 98 24.31 13.64 -20.76
N GLU A 99 25.29 13.19 -19.98
CA GLU A 99 25.71 11.79 -19.89
C GLU A 99 24.61 10.96 -19.21
N LEU A 100 24.00 11.51 -18.13
CA LEU A 100 22.90 10.86 -17.44
C LEU A 100 21.63 10.81 -18.28
N ASP A 101 21.36 11.85 -19.06
CA ASP A 101 20.22 11.89 -19.97
C ASP A 101 20.38 10.90 -21.12
N ALA A 102 21.61 10.68 -21.61
CA ALA A 102 21.91 9.66 -22.62
C ALA A 102 21.68 8.22 -22.11
N LEU A 103 21.83 7.99 -20.79
CA LEU A 103 21.56 6.70 -20.17
C LEU A 103 20.06 6.45 -19.89
N ARG A 104 19.25 7.50 -19.92
CA ARG A 104 17.81 7.35 -19.72
C ARG A 104 17.22 6.52 -20.85
N PRO A 105 16.40 5.52 -20.53
CA PRO A 105 15.70 4.79 -21.57
C PRO A 105 14.85 5.78 -22.39
N VAL A 106 14.94 5.66 -23.71
CA VAL A 106 14.04 6.40 -24.60
C VAL A 106 12.62 6.19 -24.10
N PRO A 107 11.79 7.25 -24.02
CA PRO A 107 10.40 7.13 -23.56
C PRO A 107 9.65 6.14 -24.46
N ASP A 108 9.64 4.89 -24.06
CA ASP A 108 8.91 3.84 -24.76
C ASP A 108 7.52 3.75 -24.12
N LYS A 109 6.52 4.19 -24.84
CA LYS A 109 5.12 4.09 -24.41
C LYS A 109 4.54 2.69 -24.65
N ALA A 110 5.35 1.67 -24.55
CA ALA A 110 4.95 0.28 -24.70
C ALA A 110 5.10 -0.50 -23.39
N LEU A 111 4.04 -1.19 -23.04
CA LEU A 111 4.03 -2.27 -22.06
C LEU A 111 4.12 -3.59 -22.84
N ARG A 112 5.31 -4.20 -22.88
CA ARG A 112 5.53 -5.44 -23.62
C ARG A 112 5.33 -6.64 -22.72
N LEU A 113 4.32 -7.47 -23.02
CA LEU A 113 4.13 -8.75 -22.36
C LEU A 113 5.03 -9.80 -23.00
N GLU A 114 5.83 -10.49 -22.19
CA GLU A 114 6.86 -11.41 -22.68
C GLU A 114 6.55 -12.87 -22.33
N ARG A 115 5.99 -13.13 -21.15
CA ARG A 115 5.72 -14.46 -20.62
C ARG A 115 4.40 -14.50 -19.86
N PHE A 116 3.85 -15.71 -19.76
CA PHE A 116 2.70 -16.00 -18.92
C PHE A 116 3.09 -17.05 -17.89
N LEU A 117 2.66 -16.87 -16.65
CA LEU A 117 3.01 -17.74 -15.53
C LEU A 117 1.77 -18.01 -14.66
N ALA A 118 1.79 -19.09 -13.93
CA ALA A 118 0.79 -19.37 -12.92
C ALA A 118 1.08 -18.52 -11.64
N PRO A 119 0.05 -18.16 -10.86
CA PRO A 119 0.24 -17.32 -9.66
C PRO A 119 1.25 -17.87 -8.64
N ASP A 120 1.31 -19.19 -8.50
CA ASP A 120 2.20 -19.93 -7.60
C ASP A 120 3.68 -19.90 -8.01
N GLN A 121 3.96 -19.58 -9.28
CA GLN A 121 5.34 -19.44 -9.77
C GLN A 121 5.98 -18.09 -9.41
N LEU A 122 5.21 -17.15 -8.88
CA LEU A 122 5.72 -15.85 -8.49
C LEU A 122 6.12 -15.82 -7.02
N ASN A 123 7.37 -15.48 -6.74
CA ASN A 123 7.80 -15.17 -5.38
C ASN A 123 7.18 -13.84 -4.92
N PRO A 124 6.37 -13.82 -3.83
CA PRO A 124 5.72 -12.60 -3.34
C PRO A 124 6.70 -11.48 -2.96
N LEU A 125 7.95 -11.79 -2.62
CA LEU A 125 8.99 -10.80 -2.34
C LEU A 125 9.35 -9.92 -3.54
N LEU A 126 8.96 -10.31 -4.74
CA LEU A 126 9.18 -9.53 -5.94
C LEU A 126 8.23 -8.33 -6.07
N PHE A 127 7.10 -8.29 -5.34
CA PHE A 127 6.20 -7.14 -5.40
C PHE A 127 6.83 -5.87 -4.81
N ALA A 128 6.96 -4.82 -5.64
CA ALA A 128 7.57 -3.54 -5.24
C ALA A 128 6.59 -2.54 -4.57
N GLY A 129 5.40 -3.00 -4.22
CA GLY A 129 4.38 -2.20 -3.53
C GLY A 129 3.62 -1.21 -4.41
N ARG A 130 4.00 -1.03 -5.68
CA ARG A 130 3.29 -0.13 -6.61
C ARG A 130 2.37 -0.93 -7.52
N SER A 131 1.07 -0.59 -7.47
CA SER A 131 0.03 -1.21 -8.29
C SER A 131 -0.75 -0.17 -9.07
N LEU A 132 -1.10 -0.48 -10.31
CA LEU A 132 -1.85 0.39 -11.21
C LEU A 132 -3.02 -0.37 -11.83
N TYR A 133 -4.19 0.26 -11.92
CA TYR A 133 -5.26 -0.22 -12.77
C TYR A 133 -4.96 0.11 -14.22
N LEU A 134 -5.10 -0.87 -15.11
CA LEU A 134 -5.03 -0.68 -16.55
C LEU A 134 -6.46 -0.51 -17.09
N VAL A 135 -6.68 0.56 -17.81
CA VAL A 135 -8.00 0.90 -18.38
C VAL A 135 -7.82 1.12 -19.88
N PRO A 136 -8.73 0.62 -20.74
CA PRO A 136 -8.66 0.85 -22.18
C PRO A 136 -8.74 2.35 -22.50
N ASP A 137 -7.92 2.80 -23.46
CA ASP A 137 -7.91 4.17 -23.91
C ASP A 137 -8.85 4.35 -25.11
N GLY A 138 -10.12 4.52 -24.82
CA GLY A 138 -11.19 4.71 -25.76
C GLY A 138 -11.86 3.43 -26.29
N PRO A 139 -13.01 3.58 -27.00
CA PRO A 139 -13.86 2.45 -27.39
C PRO A 139 -13.17 1.42 -28.30
N ALA A 140 -12.21 1.85 -29.13
CA ALA A 140 -11.49 0.96 -30.02
C ALA A 140 -10.59 -0.04 -29.27
N ALA A 141 -10.18 0.29 -28.04
CA ALA A 141 -9.34 -0.57 -27.22
C ALA A 141 -10.13 -1.62 -26.42
N GLU A 142 -11.42 -1.36 -26.16
CA GLU A 142 -12.25 -2.18 -25.27
C GLU A 142 -12.37 -3.65 -25.70
N PRO A 143 -12.62 -4.00 -26.98
CA PRO A 143 -12.77 -5.40 -27.37
C PRO A 143 -11.50 -6.21 -27.13
N GLY A 144 -10.33 -5.68 -27.56
CA GLY A 144 -9.04 -6.36 -27.36
C GLY A 144 -8.67 -6.49 -25.88
N TYR A 145 -8.94 -5.45 -25.10
CA TYR A 145 -8.75 -5.46 -23.66
C TYR A 145 -9.63 -6.52 -22.97
N GLY A 146 -10.93 -6.58 -23.32
CA GLY A 146 -11.86 -7.54 -22.76
C GLY A 146 -11.44 -8.99 -23.03
N VAL A 147 -11.05 -9.28 -24.28
CA VAL A 147 -10.58 -10.62 -24.68
C VAL A 147 -9.33 -11.00 -23.90
N LEU A 148 -8.33 -10.12 -23.80
CA LEU A 148 -7.10 -10.39 -23.05
C LEU A 148 -7.40 -10.67 -21.57
N ARG A 149 -8.23 -9.82 -20.93
CA ARG A 149 -8.62 -9.99 -19.52
C ARG A 149 -9.31 -11.34 -19.28
N LEU A 150 -10.28 -11.68 -20.11
CA LEU A 150 -11.01 -12.96 -20.01
C LEU A 150 -10.09 -14.15 -20.23
N ALA A 151 -9.21 -14.09 -21.23
CA ALA A 151 -8.25 -15.16 -21.52
C ALA A 151 -7.31 -15.41 -20.35
N LEU A 152 -6.78 -14.35 -19.72
CA LEU A 152 -5.94 -14.47 -18.53
C LEU A 152 -6.70 -15.06 -17.34
N ALA A 153 -7.95 -14.64 -17.13
CA ALA A 153 -8.80 -15.16 -16.07
C ALA A 153 -9.14 -16.63 -16.26
N GLN A 154 -9.62 -17.03 -17.44
CA GLN A 154 -9.99 -18.42 -17.75
C GLN A 154 -8.80 -19.37 -17.67
N ARG A 155 -7.62 -18.92 -18.12
CA ARG A 155 -6.40 -19.72 -18.08
C ARG A 155 -5.71 -19.68 -16.72
N GLN A 156 -6.18 -18.87 -15.77
CA GLN A 156 -5.52 -18.62 -14.49
C GLN A 156 -4.04 -18.28 -14.68
N ARG A 157 -3.76 -17.33 -15.56
CA ARG A 157 -2.40 -16.89 -15.88
C ARG A 157 -2.23 -15.41 -15.61
N TRP A 158 -1.01 -15.06 -15.20
CA TRP A 158 -0.53 -13.70 -15.09
C TRP A 158 0.49 -13.44 -16.18
N ALA A 159 0.54 -12.23 -16.68
CA ALA A 159 1.47 -11.85 -17.74
C ALA A 159 2.65 -11.06 -17.16
N LEU A 160 3.85 -11.54 -17.40
CA LEU A 160 5.11 -10.86 -17.08
C LEU A 160 5.53 -10.02 -18.29
N GLY A 161 5.98 -8.80 -18.02
CA GLY A 161 6.42 -7.89 -19.08
C GLY A 161 7.37 -6.81 -18.59
N ARG A 162 7.69 -5.90 -19.49
CA ARG A 162 8.54 -4.74 -19.23
C ARG A 162 7.91 -3.47 -19.77
N MET A 163 8.18 -2.36 -19.09
CA MET A 163 7.80 -1.02 -19.52
C MET A 163 8.77 0.03 -19.00
N VAL A 164 8.69 1.24 -19.54
CA VAL A 164 9.33 2.42 -18.95
C VAL A 164 8.29 3.18 -18.13
N LEU A 165 8.55 3.31 -16.83
CA LEU A 165 7.66 3.99 -15.88
C LEU A 165 8.48 4.96 -15.03
N GLY A 166 8.11 6.25 -15.05
CA GLY A 166 8.86 7.27 -14.30
C GLY A 166 10.32 7.43 -14.75
N GLY A 167 10.62 7.21 -16.03
CA GLY A 167 11.99 7.31 -16.58
C GLY A 167 12.87 6.09 -16.30
N HIS A 168 12.34 5.01 -15.73
CA HIS A 168 13.09 3.80 -15.44
C HIS A 168 12.46 2.59 -16.13
N ARG A 169 13.31 1.67 -16.59
CA ARG A 169 12.86 0.36 -17.05
C ARG A 169 12.37 -0.42 -15.83
N GLN A 170 11.17 -1.00 -15.93
CA GLN A 170 10.53 -1.76 -14.85
C GLN A 170 10.11 -3.12 -15.38
N VAL A 171 10.31 -4.14 -14.56
CA VAL A 171 9.66 -5.44 -14.71
C VAL A 171 8.28 -5.32 -14.08
N VAL A 172 7.26 -5.77 -14.78
CA VAL A 172 5.88 -5.64 -14.36
C VAL A 172 5.10 -6.94 -14.55
N LEU A 173 4.11 -7.12 -13.72
CA LEU A 173 3.17 -8.23 -13.77
C LEU A 173 1.77 -7.70 -14.00
N VAL A 174 1.10 -8.23 -15.00
CA VAL A 174 -0.30 -7.92 -15.29
C VAL A 174 -1.16 -9.11 -14.93
N ARG A 175 -2.14 -8.90 -14.07
CA ARG A 175 -3.10 -9.95 -13.70
C ARG A 175 -4.54 -9.49 -13.90
N PRO A 176 -5.46 -10.41 -14.18
CA PRO A 176 -6.88 -10.11 -14.19
C PRO A 176 -7.38 -9.84 -12.76
N ALA A 177 -8.24 -8.84 -12.63
CA ALA A 177 -9.10 -8.60 -11.49
C ALA A 177 -10.55 -8.69 -11.97
N ASP A 178 -11.54 -8.52 -11.09
CA ASP A 178 -12.96 -8.76 -11.41
C ASP A 178 -13.40 -8.08 -12.71
N THR A 179 -13.21 -6.77 -12.81
CA THR A 179 -13.63 -5.98 -13.98
C THR A 179 -12.48 -5.37 -14.77
N SER A 180 -11.24 -5.50 -14.28
CA SER A 180 -10.08 -4.79 -14.83
C SER A 180 -8.83 -5.67 -14.89
N LEU A 181 -7.78 -5.15 -15.53
CA LEU A 181 -6.42 -5.64 -15.39
C LEU A 181 -5.67 -4.79 -14.36
N VAL A 182 -4.90 -5.44 -13.50
CA VAL A 182 -4.03 -4.78 -12.53
C VAL A 182 -2.58 -5.05 -12.90
N LEU A 183 -1.80 -3.99 -12.98
CA LEU A 183 -0.37 -4.03 -13.17
C LEU A 183 0.32 -3.85 -11.82
N HIS A 184 1.23 -4.74 -11.49
CA HIS A 184 2.13 -4.63 -10.34
C HIS A 184 3.55 -4.39 -10.83
N VAL A 185 4.23 -3.41 -10.26
CA VAL A 185 5.67 -3.22 -10.46
C VAL A 185 6.41 -4.25 -9.62
N LEU A 186 7.41 -4.89 -10.20
CA LEU A 186 8.23 -5.89 -9.53
C LEU A 186 9.64 -5.35 -9.25
N HIS A 187 10.24 -5.83 -8.17
CA HIS A 187 11.67 -5.74 -7.97
C HIS A 187 12.42 -6.62 -8.97
N TYR A 188 13.64 -6.24 -9.34
CA TYR A 188 14.53 -7.16 -10.03
C TYR A 188 14.93 -8.28 -9.07
N PRO A 189 15.09 -9.54 -9.55
CA PRO A 189 15.46 -10.68 -8.70
C PRO A 189 16.75 -10.45 -7.90
N GLU A 190 17.70 -9.72 -8.44
CA GLU A 190 18.95 -9.34 -7.79
C GLU A 190 18.78 -8.41 -6.57
N HIS A 191 17.65 -7.71 -6.46
CA HIS A 191 17.32 -6.86 -5.32
C HIS A 191 16.68 -7.65 -4.16
N VAL A 192 16.25 -8.90 -4.39
CA VAL A 192 15.69 -9.75 -3.36
C VAL A 192 16.85 -10.38 -2.56
N ARG A 193 16.90 -10.06 -1.29
CA ARG A 193 17.94 -10.59 -0.41
C ARG A 193 17.69 -12.06 -0.10
N VAL A 194 18.75 -12.81 -0.01
CA VAL A 194 18.70 -14.18 0.51
C VAL A 194 18.41 -14.11 2.01
N CYS A 195 17.49 -14.96 2.48
CA CYS A 195 17.21 -15.06 3.90
C CYS A 195 18.52 -15.41 4.65
N PRO A 196 18.91 -14.65 5.69
CA PRO A 196 20.03 -15.05 6.51
C PRO A 196 19.73 -16.43 7.08
N GLN A 197 20.62 -17.39 6.80
CA GLN A 197 20.45 -18.79 7.22
C GLN A 197 20.58 -18.94 8.73
N THR A 198 19.68 -18.34 9.47
CA THR A 198 19.49 -18.70 10.88
C THR A 198 18.49 -19.84 10.91
N VAL A 199 18.94 -21.00 10.45
CA VAL A 199 18.19 -22.23 10.70
C VAL A 199 18.32 -22.51 12.21
N TRP A 200 17.21 -22.30 12.91
CA TRP A 200 17.08 -22.82 14.27
C TRP A 200 16.90 -24.33 14.15
N PRO A 201 17.93 -25.16 14.41
CA PRO A 201 17.74 -26.60 14.39
C PRO A 201 16.83 -26.94 15.56
N MET A 202 15.54 -27.18 15.25
CA MET A 202 14.68 -27.84 16.22
C MET A 202 15.20 -29.26 16.37
N LYS A 203 15.85 -29.53 17.50
CA LYS A 203 16.46 -30.85 17.78
C LYS A 203 15.40 -31.94 17.98
N GLN A 204 14.19 -31.59 18.27
CA GLN A 204 12.99 -32.45 18.36
C GLN A 204 11.79 -31.64 17.95
N GLU A 205 10.92 -32.22 17.13
CA GLU A 205 9.62 -31.58 16.84
C GLU A 205 8.73 -31.76 18.09
N PRO A 206 8.33 -30.67 18.75
CA PRO A 206 7.46 -30.74 19.93
C PRO A 206 6.01 -31.03 19.47
N GLU A 207 5.67 -32.32 19.35
CA GLU A 207 4.40 -32.82 18.82
C GLU A 207 3.19 -32.18 19.50
N GLU A 208 3.23 -32.02 20.82
CA GLU A 208 2.13 -31.42 21.58
C GLU A 208 1.97 -29.93 21.27
N GLU A 209 3.08 -29.18 21.18
CA GLU A 209 3.07 -27.77 20.85
C GLU A 209 2.62 -27.53 19.41
N LEU A 210 3.06 -28.37 18.46
CA LEU A 210 2.59 -28.36 17.08
C LEU A 210 1.08 -28.64 17.00
N ARG A 211 0.58 -29.60 17.75
CA ARG A 211 -0.84 -29.92 17.79
C ARG A 211 -1.66 -28.75 18.35
N LEU A 212 -1.22 -28.14 19.45
CA LEU A 212 -1.87 -26.97 20.02
C LEU A 212 -1.84 -25.77 19.08
N ALA A 213 -0.71 -25.53 18.42
CA ALA A 213 -0.59 -24.47 17.43
C ALA A 213 -1.53 -24.68 16.22
N ALA A 214 -1.62 -25.92 15.71
CA ALA A 214 -2.54 -26.28 14.65
C ALA A 214 -4.01 -26.02 15.06
N MET A 215 -4.41 -26.44 16.26
CA MET A 215 -5.76 -26.19 16.77
C MET A 215 -6.09 -24.67 16.86
N LEU A 216 -5.11 -23.84 17.23
CA LEU A 216 -5.32 -22.38 17.28
C LEU A 216 -5.42 -21.78 15.87
N ILE A 217 -4.62 -22.28 14.92
CA ILE A 217 -4.71 -21.87 13.52
C ILE A 217 -6.08 -22.22 12.95
N ASP A 218 -6.53 -23.47 13.13
CA ASP A 218 -7.83 -23.96 12.67
C ASP A 218 -9.00 -23.18 13.29
N ALA A 219 -8.86 -22.83 14.59
CA ALA A 219 -9.89 -22.04 15.29
C ALA A 219 -9.94 -20.56 14.84
N ALA A 220 -8.83 -20.05 14.30
CA ALA A 220 -8.73 -18.70 13.77
C ALA A 220 -8.94 -18.62 12.25
N ASP A 221 -9.02 -19.79 11.58
CA ASP A 221 -9.27 -19.84 10.14
C ASP A 221 -10.70 -19.37 9.82
N GLY A 222 -10.83 -18.58 8.78
CA GLY A 222 -12.11 -18.04 8.36
C GLY A 222 -12.02 -16.92 7.34
N LYS A 223 -13.19 -16.36 7.02
CA LYS A 223 -13.25 -15.20 6.11
C LYS A 223 -12.73 -13.96 6.82
N VAL A 224 -11.73 -13.33 6.21
CA VAL A 224 -11.17 -12.07 6.72
C VAL A 224 -12.10 -10.91 6.38
N ASP A 225 -12.57 -10.20 7.40
CA ASP A 225 -13.23 -8.92 7.21
C ASP A 225 -12.17 -7.80 7.14
N TRP A 226 -11.82 -7.41 5.91
CA TRP A 226 -10.83 -6.38 5.65
C TRP A 226 -11.22 -4.98 6.15
N THR A 227 -12.51 -4.73 6.44
CA THR A 227 -12.99 -3.44 6.95
C THR A 227 -12.54 -3.17 8.38
N THR A 228 -12.16 -4.21 9.12
CA THR A 228 -11.62 -4.10 10.49
C THR A 228 -10.17 -3.64 10.53
N TYR A 229 -9.43 -3.79 9.41
CA TYR A 229 -8.01 -3.40 9.32
C TYR A 229 -7.89 -1.95 8.84
N VAL A 230 -7.99 -1.02 9.77
CA VAL A 230 -7.91 0.42 9.53
C VAL A 230 -6.56 0.99 9.93
N ASP A 231 -6.10 2.06 9.27
CA ASP A 231 -4.88 2.80 9.68
C ASP A 231 -5.19 3.63 10.94
N GLN A 232 -5.00 2.98 12.10
CA GLN A 232 -5.24 3.61 13.42
C GLN A 232 -4.39 4.86 13.59
N SER A 233 -3.13 4.85 13.14
CA SER A 233 -2.24 6.02 13.26
C SER A 233 -2.75 7.22 12.47
N ALA A 234 -3.34 6.98 11.30
CA ALA A 234 -3.97 8.05 10.52
C ALA A 234 -5.22 8.60 11.20
N GLN A 235 -6.02 7.74 11.83
CA GLN A 235 -7.21 8.16 12.59
C GLN A 235 -6.82 8.95 13.85
N GLU A 236 -5.86 8.46 14.62
CA GLU A 236 -5.34 9.14 15.80
C GLU A 236 -4.77 10.51 15.47
N LEU A 237 -4.03 10.63 14.35
CA LEU A 237 -3.50 11.91 13.89
C LEU A 237 -4.63 12.89 13.51
N LYS A 238 -5.67 12.42 12.81
CA LYS A 238 -6.84 13.25 12.49
C LYS A 238 -7.52 13.75 13.77
N THR A 239 -7.77 12.85 14.71
CA THR A 239 -8.38 13.19 16.02
C THR A 239 -7.52 14.18 16.78
N LEU A 240 -6.20 14.01 16.79
CA LEU A 240 -5.26 14.97 17.42
C LEU A 240 -5.37 16.37 16.81
N ILE A 241 -5.40 16.45 15.47
CA ILE A 241 -5.51 17.72 14.75
C ILE A 241 -6.86 18.38 15.06
N GLU A 242 -7.96 17.64 15.02
CA GLU A 242 -9.30 18.13 15.33
C GLU A 242 -9.41 18.62 16.79
N ALA A 243 -8.87 17.88 17.75
CA ALA A 243 -8.84 18.28 19.15
C ALA A 243 -8.02 19.56 19.36
N LYS A 244 -6.87 19.70 18.68
CA LYS A 244 -6.06 20.93 18.74
C LYS A 244 -6.77 22.13 18.11
N LEU A 245 -7.48 21.92 17.00
CA LEU A 245 -8.31 22.98 16.39
C LEU A 245 -9.46 23.42 17.33
N ALA A 246 -10.01 22.49 18.10
CA ALA A 246 -11.04 22.75 19.10
C ALA A 246 -10.48 23.29 20.44
N GLY A 247 -9.16 23.46 20.60
CA GLY A 247 -8.52 23.93 21.82
C GLY A 247 -8.54 22.92 22.98
N GLN A 248 -8.76 21.64 22.71
CA GLN A 248 -8.83 20.60 23.73
C GLN A 248 -7.45 19.99 24.02
N PRO A 249 -7.10 19.71 25.30
CA PRO A 249 -5.88 19.01 25.65
C PRO A 249 -5.96 17.55 25.21
N VAL A 250 -4.88 17.05 24.59
CA VAL A 250 -4.77 15.65 24.14
C VAL A 250 -3.83 14.90 25.06
N GLU A 251 -4.35 13.89 25.76
CA GLU A 251 -3.54 12.96 26.55
C GLU A 251 -3.12 11.76 25.69
N ALA A 252 -1.82 11.52 25.56
CA ALA A 252 -1.27 10.37 24.88
C ALA A 252 -1.33 9.15 25.80
N THR A 253 -2.21 8.21 25.53
CA THR A 253 -2.31 6.96 26.28
C THR A 253 -1.53 5.88 25.56
N ALA A 254 -0.36 5.50 26.04
CA ALA A 254 0.38 4.36 25.56
C ALA A 254 -0.19 3.07 26.16
N PRO A 255 -0.59 2.06 25.37
CA PRO A 255 -1.07 0.79 25.91
C PRO A 255 0.08 0.00 26.55
N PRO A 256 -0.14 -0.65 27.71
CA PRO A 256 0.88 -1.49 28.34
C PRO A 256 1.17 -2.73 27.48
N ARG A 257 2.44 -2.96 27.18
CA ARG A 257 2.90 -4.20 26.51
C ARG A 257 3.20 -5.25 27.57
N THR A 258 2.38 -6.29 27.63
CA THR A 258 2.65 -7.47 28.46
C THR A 258 3.35 -8.51 27.60
N VAL A 259 4.56 -8.91 27.98
CA VAL A 259 5.29 -10.00 27.31
C VAL A 259 4.93 -11.30 28.05
N LEU A 260 4.15 -12.15 27.40
CA LEU A 260 3.81 -13.49 27.90
C LEU A 260 4.72 -14.52 27.23
N SER A 261 5.03 -15.61 27.95
CA SER A 261 5.69 -16.74 27.30
C SER A 261 4.75 -17.40 26.28
N LEU A 262 5.30 -18.00 25.22
CA LEU A 262 4.51 -18.64 24.17
C LEU A 262 3.53 -19.68 24.76
N LEU A 263 4.00 -20.50 25.69
CA LEU A 263 3.20 -21.53 26.36
C LEU A 263 2.07 -20.97 27.20
N ASP A 264 2.31 -19.87 27.92
CA ASP A 264 1.28 -19.22 28.74
C ASP A 264 0.25 -18.51 27.86
N ALA A 265 0.69 -17.89 26.76
CA ALA A 265 -0.19 -17.27 25.78
C ALA A 265 -1.08 -18.30 25.07
N LEU A 266 -0.53 -19.46 24.69
CA LEU A 266 -1.26 -20.57 24.08
C LEU A 266 -2.31 -21.16 25.04
N LYS A 267 -1.95 -21.41 26.30
CA LYS A 267 -2.89 -21.92 27.32
C LYS A 267 -4.03 -20.93 27.59
N GLN A 268 -3.73 -19.64 27.75
CA GLN A 268 -4.73 -18.59 27.94
C GLN A 268 -5.67 -18.44 26.74
N SER A 269 -5.18 -18.63 25.52
CA SER A 269 -5.99 -18.55 24.31
C SER A 269 -6.95 -19.73 24.19
N VAL A 270 -6.53 -20.94 24.54
CA VAL A 270 -7.40 -22.13 24.55
C VAL A 270 -8.46 -22.05 25.66
N ASP A 271 -8.09 -21.63 26.85
CA ASP A 271 -9.02 -21.45 27.98
C ASP A 271 -10.01 -20.29 27.74
N GLY A 272 -9.57 -19.20 27.11
CA GLY A 272 -10.40 -18.05 26.77
C GLY A 272 -11.45 -18.34 25.69
N GLN A 273 -11.22 -19.29 24.78
CA GLN A 273 -12.19 -19.70 23.77
C GLN A 273 -13.27 -20.63 24.33
N ASN A 274 -12.94 -21.47 25.28
CA ASN A 274 -13.92 -22.31 25.98
C ASN A 274 -14.84 -21.50 26.93
N GLY A 275 -14.45 -20.27 27.33
CA GLY A 275 -15.20 -19.40 28.23
C GLY A 275 -16.18 -18.42 27.55
N LYS A 276 -16.21 -18.28 26.23
CA LYS A 276 -17.06 -17.27 25.54
C LYS A 276 -18.52 -17.62 25.37
N ASN A 277 -19.00 -18.71 25.98
CA ASN A 277 -20.43 -19.03 26.04
C ASN A 277 -21.15 -18.54 27.34
N THR A 278 -20.48 -17.74 28.19
CA THR A 278 -21.14 -17.11 29.34
C THR A 278 -20.95 -15.60 29.31
N ALA A 279 -22.06 -14.87 29.11
CA ALA A 279 -22.09 -13.41 29.11
C ALA A 279 -21.53 -12.82 30.42
N PRO A 280 -20.76 -11.71 30.41
CA PRO A 280 -20.26 -11.12 31.64
C PRO A 280 -21.38 -10.44 32.42
N ARG A 281 -21.68 -10.97 33.60
CA ARG A 281 -22.58 -10.38 34.60
C ARG A 281 -21.86 -9.15 35.18
N ALA A 282 -22.46 -7.98 35.00
CA ALA A 282 -21.97 -6.71 35.51
C ALA A 282 -21.77 -6.75 37.05
N ALA A 283 -20.52 -6.58 37.49
CA ALA A 283 -20.21 -6.40 38.92
C ALA A 283 -20.38 -4.93 39.29
N ALA A 284 -21.47 -4.65 40.05
CA ALA A 284 -21.70 -3.36 40.63
C ALA A 284 -20.64 -3.04 41.70
N LYS A 285 -19.89 -1.96 41.50
CA LYS A 285 -18.96 -1.41 42.51
C LYS A 285 -19.75 -0.67 43.57
N THR A 286 -19.86 -1.26 44.75
CA THR A 286 -20.29 -0.54 45.98
C THR A 286 -19.15 0.34 46.48
N ALA A 287 -19.31 1.64 46.34
CA ALA A 287 -18.44 2.64 46.96
C ALA A 287 -18.65 2.67 48.49
N ARG A 288 -17.67 2.23 49.26
CA ARG A 288 -17.67 2.35 50.72
C ARG A 288 -16.95 3.65 51.11
N LYS A 289 -17.79 4.63 51.50
CA LYS A 289 -17.44 5.92 52.10
C LYS A 289 -16.78 5.65 53.45
N ARG A 290 -15.55 6.08 53.68
CA ARG A 290 -14.92 6.07 54.99
C ARG A 290 -14.81 7.50 55.50
N ALA A 291 -15.61 7.79 56.49
CA ALA A 291 -15.67 9.06 57.18
C ALA A 291 -14.41 9.35 58.02
N ARG A 292 -14.04 10.63 58.04
CA ARG A 292 -13.09 11.25 58.97
C ARG A 292 -13.54 11.11 60.42
N ARG A 293 -12.61 10.88 61.32
CA ARG A 293 -12.64 11.40 62.73
C ARG A 293 -11.19 11.57 63.16
N THR A 294 -10.80 12.77 63.29
CA THR A 294 -10.33 13.64 64.39
C THR A 294 -9.58 12.95 65.54
N ALA A 295 -8.32 13.29 65.70
CA ALA A 295 -7.75 13.98 66.84
C ALA A 295 -6.38 14.52 66.45
#